data_215481f15f88d367782229dff70568e0
#
_entry.id   215481f15f88d367782229dff70568e0
#
_cell.length_a   1.000
_cell.length_b   1.000
_cell.length_c   1.000
_cell.angle_alpha   90.00
_cell.angle_beta   90.00
_cell.angle_gamma   90.00
#
_symmetry.space_group_name_H-M   'P 1'
#
loop_
_entity.id
_entity.type
_entity.pdbx_description
1 polymer ?
#
loop_
_entity_poly.entity_id
_entity_poly.type
_entity_poly.pdbx_seq_one_letter_code
_entity_poly.pdbx_strand_id
1 'polypeptide(L)'
;MQLPETFLEQMKLLLGTDYDAWLESYDKKPLAGLRCNTAKTYTEEWEGTLSPFPLRRVAWTKNGYYIGEDAKASRHPYYYAGLYYLQEPSAMAPAAVLPVCTGDKVLDLCAAPGGKSTELGARLQGEGLLVSNDISNSRAKALLKNLELFGIP
;
A
#
# COMPACT_ATOMS: atom_id res chain seq x y z
N MET A 1 -25.23 3.51 1.66
CA MET A 1 -24.88 2.51 2.74
C MET A 1 -25.53 2.97 4.03
N GLN A 2 -26.16 2.06 4.84
CA GLN A 2 -26.78 2.47 6.12
C GLN A 2 -25.75 2.31 7.25
N LEU A 3 -25.29 3.41 7.81
CA LEU A 3 -24.33 3.43 8.92
C LEU A 3 -25.07 3.44 10.27
N PRO A 4 -24.51 2.82 11.34
CA PRO A 4 -25.11 2.88 12.67
C PRO A 4 -25.22 4.31 13.20
N GLU A 5 -26.34 4.63 13.85
CA GLU A 5 -26.61 5.98 14.35
C GLU A 5 -25.57 6.48 15.37
N THR A 6 -25.20 5.62 16.32
CA THR A 6 -24.15 5.92 17.31
C THR A 6 -22.79 6.21 16.68
N PHE A 7 -22.47 5.55 15.57
CA PHE A 7 -21.24 5.82 14.82
C PHE A 7 -21.30 7.19 14.12
N LEU A 8 -22.44 7.54 13.53
CA LEU A 8 -22.63 8.85 12.90
C LEU A 8 -22.51 9.99 13.92
N GLU A 9 -23.11 9.84 15.11
CA GLU A 9 -23.00 10.82 16.19
C GLU A 9 -21.54 11.02 16.64
N GLN A 10 -20.80 9.93 16.84
CA GLN A 10 -19.39 9.98 17.21
C GLN A 10 -18.54 10.68 16.14
N MET A 11 -18.77 10.34 14.88
CA MET A 11 -18.04 10.96 13.76
C MET A 11 -18.38 12.43 13.61
N LYS A 12 -19.63 12.84 13.86
CA LYS A 12 -20.02 14.24 13.84
C LYS A 12 -19.30 15.08 14.91
N LEU A 13 -19.15 14.52 16.12
CA LEU A 13 -18.37 15.16 17.19
C LEU A 13 -16.88 15.23 16.86
N LEU A 14 -16.34 14.19 16.25
CA LEU A 14 -14.90 14.09 15.92
C LEU A 14 -14.49 14.99 14.76
N LEU A 15 -15.30 15.05 13.72
CA LEU A 15 -14.96 15.72 12.45
C LEU A 15 -15.46 17.18 12.38
N GLY A 16 -16.43 17.56 13.20
CA GLY A 16 -16.97 18.92 13.19
C GLY A 16 -17.41 19.37 11.80
N THR A 17 -16.75 20.39 11.26
CA THR A 17 -17.05 20.97 9.93
C THR A 17 -16.78 20.00 8.77
N ASP A 18 -15.96 18.99 8.96
CA ASP A 18 -15.57 18.03 7.89
C ASP A 18 -16.56 16.84 7.80
N TYR A 19 -17.55 16.78 8.71
CA TYR A 19 -18.49 15.65 8.82
C TYR A 19 -19.28 15.43 7.53
N ASP A 20 -19.83 16.46 6.93
CA ASP A 20 -20.68 16.34 5.74
C ASP A 20 -19.87 15.85 4.53
N ALA A 21 -18.68 16.41 4.33
CA ALA A 21 -17.76 15.96 3.27
C ALA A 21 -17.29 14.51 3.47
N TRP A 22 -17.08 14.11 4.73
CA TRP A 22 -16.76 12.72 5.10
C TRP A 22 -17.94 11.80 4.80
N LEU A 23 -19.16 12.16 5.17
CA LEU A 23 -20.37 11.35 4.94
C LEU A 23 -20.63 11.16 3.45
N GLU A 24 -20.51 12.21 2.64
CA GLU A 24 -20.61 12.14 1.17
C GLU A 24 -19.58 11.20 0.54
N SER A 25 -18.43 10.98 1.19
CA SER A 25 -17.40 10.08 0.69
C SER A 25 -17.84 8.62 0.60
N TYR A 26 -18.84 8.21 1.40
CA TYR A 26 -19.39 6.86 1.37
C TYR A 26 -20.22 6.53 0.12
N ASP A 27 -20.69 7.55 -0.59
CA ASP A 27 -21.41 7.41 -1.85
C ASP A 27 -20.48 7.39 -3.06
N LYS A 28 -19.17 7.65 -2.84
CA LYS A 28 -18.14 7.60 -3.88
C LYS A 28 -17.59 6.18 -4.01
N LYS A 29 -17.20 5.81 -5.22
CA LYS A 29 -16.54 4.54 -5.46
C LYS A 29 -15.15 4.51 -4.81
N PRO A 30 -14.73 3.35 -4.24
CA PRO A 30 -13.38 3.19 -3.72
C PRO A 30 -12.34 3.43 -4.81
N LEU A 31 -11.24 4.09 -4.44
CA LEU A 31 -10.13 4.33 -5.37
C LEU A 31 -9.20 3.11 -5.38
N ALA A 32 -8.90 2.62 -6.58
CA ALA A 32 -7.89 1.58 -6.75
C ALA A 32 -6.48 2.18 -6.79
N GLY A 33 -5.53 1.49 -6.19
CA GLY A 33 -4.14 1.92 -6.19
C GLY A 33 -3.16 0.77 -6.35
N LEU A 34 -1.99 1.12 -6.82
CA LEU A 34 -0.81 0.26 -6.82
C LEU A 34 0.41 1.01 -6.31
N ARG A 35 1.38 0.26 -5.82
CA ARG A 35 2.67 0.79 -5.40
C ARG A 35 3.78 0.05 -6.15
N CYS A 36 4.60 0.81 -6.88
CA CYS A 36 5.76 0.30 -7.61
C CYS A 36 6.78 -0.33 -6.64
N ASN A 37 7.38 -1.45 -7.02
CA ASN A 37 8.41 -2.14 -6.25
C ASN A 37 9.78 -1.55 -6.54
N THR A 38 10.25 -0.68 -5.66
CA THR A 38 11.55 -0.01 -5.79
C THR A 38 12.77 -0.92 -5.55
N ALA A 39 12.57 -2.16 -5.11
CA ALA A 39 13.63 -3.17 -5.09
C ALA A 39 13.91 -3.77 -6.48
N LYS A 40 13.00 -3.59 -7.47
CA LYS A 40 13.11 -4.17 -8.82
C LYS A 40 13.16 -3.16 -9.95
N THR A 41 12.67 -1.93 -9.75
CA THR A 41 12.65 -0.89 -10.79
C THR A 41 12.67 0.50 -10.16
N TYR A 42 13.10 1.49 -10.91
CA TYR A 42 13.06 2.89 -10.50
C TYR A 42 11.70 3.52 -10.80
N THR A 43 11.28 4.49 -10.00
CA THR A 43 10.00 5.19 -10.18
C THR A 43 9.91 5.90 -11.53
N GLU A 44 11.00 6.48 -11.99
CA GLU A 44 11.10 7.18 -13.28
C GLU A 44 10.91 6.23 -14.47
N GLU A 45 11.51 5.05 -14.39
CA GLU A 45 11.37 4.00 -15.39
C GLU A 45 9.93 3.43 -15.38
N TRP A 46 9.38 3.22 -14.17
CA TRP A 46 8.00 2.77 -14.01
C TRP A 46 7.00 3.74 -14.66
N GLU A 47 7.13 5.03 -14.40
CA GLU A 47 6.25 6.06 -14.95
C GLU A 47 6.44 6.29 -16.46
N GLY A 48 7.68 6.23 -16.92
CA GLY A 48 8.01 6.58 -18.29
C GLY A 48 7.74 5.48 -19.31
N THR A 49 8.02 4.22 -18.95
CA THR A 49 8.07 3.13 -19.94
C THR A 49 7.46 1.81 -19.50
N LEU A 50 7.52 1.46 -18.22
CA LEU A 50 7.13 0.13 -17.77
C LEU A 50 5.65 0.00 -17.44
N SER A 51 5.01 1.04 -16.89
CA SER A 51 3.63 0.92 -16.45
C SER A 51 2.68 0.64 -17.61
N PRO A 52 1.92 -0.47 -17.55
CA PRO A 52 0.89 -0.75 -18.55
C PRO A 52 -0.41 0.01 -18.30
N PHE A 53 -0.46 0.83 -17.24
CA PHE A 53 -1.65 1.55 -16.80
C PHE A 53 -1.40 3.07 -16.82
N PRO A 54 -2.43 3.87 -17.11
CA PRO A 54 -2.41 5.29 -16.79
C PRO A 54 -2.25 5.50 -15.29
N LEU A 55 -1.30 6.32 -14.90
CA LEU A 55 -0.93 6.55 -13.51
C LEU A 55 -1.29 7.98 -13.06
N ARG A 56 -1.81 8.12 -11.84
CA ARG A 56 -1.91 9.40 -11.13
C ARG A 56 -1.25 9.24 -9.77
N ARG A 57 -0.22 10.03 -9.48
CA ARG A 57 0.55 9.92 -8.23
C ARG A 57 -0.33 10.08 -6.99
N VAL A 58 -0.05 9.28 -5.97
CA VAL A 58 -0.57 9.45 -4.61
C VAL A 58 0.31 10.46 -3.90
N ALA A 59 -0.28 11.54 -3.36
CA ALA A 59 0.45 12.71 -2.87
C ALA A 59 1.40 12.43 -1.70
N TRP A 60 1.12 11.41 -0.87
CA TRP A 60 1.88 11.10 0.34
C TRP A 60 2.89 9.96 0.20
N THR A 61 3.12 9.47 -1.01
CA THR A 61 4.13 8.43 -1.29
C THR A 61 4.87 8.71 -2.57
N LYS A 62 6.15 8.29 -2.63
CA LYS A 62 7.00 8.52 -3.80
C LYS A 62 6.72 7.56 -4.96
N ASN A 63 6.22 6.35 -4.65
CA ASN A 63 6.07 5.24 -5.59
C ASN A 63 4.65 4.65 -5.62
N GLY A 64 3.67 5.37 -5.09
CA GLY A 64 2.26 4.97 -5.09
C GLY A 64 1.43 5.74 -6.11
N TYR A 65 0.49 5.03 -6.73
CA TYR A 65 -0.32 5.55 -7.82
C TYR A 65 -1.77 5.11 -7.70
N TYR A 66 -2.68 6.01 -8.05
CA TYR A 66 -4.06 5.65 -8.40
C TYR A 66 -4.08 5.05 -9.80
N ILE A 67 -4.91 4.03 -10.00
CA ILE A 67 -5.16 3.40 -11.29
C ILE A 67 -6.66 3.36 -11.58
N GLY A 68 -7.04 3.22 -12.85
CA GLY A 68 -8.43 3.05 -13.24
C GLY A 68 -9.03 1.75 -12.71
N GLU A 69 -10.33 1.75 -12.41
CA GLU A 69 -11.07 0.56 -11.95
C GLU A 69 -10.97 -0.59 -12.97
N ASP A 70 -10.94 -0.28 -14.26
CA ASP A 70 -10.90 -1.26 -15.36
C ASP A 70 -9.49 -1.81 -15.64
N ALA A 71 -8.48 -1.39 -14.90
CA ALA A 71 -7.08 -1.73 -15.16
C ALA A 71 -6.77 -3.23 -15.06
N LYS A 72 -7.63 -4.05 -14.40
CA LYS A 72 -7.45 -5.50 -14.18
C LYS A 72 -6.03 -5.85 -13.73
N ALA A 73 -5.42 -4.97 -12.93
CA ALA A 73 -4.01 -5.02 -12.57
C ALA A 73 -3.59 -6.34 -11.90
N SER A 74 -4.50 -7.02 -11.18
CA SER A 74 -4.22 -8.34 -10.60
C SER A 74 -4.02 -9.47 -11.62
N ARG A 75 -4.35 -9.24 -12.89
CA ARG A 75 -4.20 -10.24 -13.98
C ARG A 75 -3.01 -9.96 -14.89
N HIS A 76 -2.33 -8.83 -14.71
CA HIS A 76 -1.20 -8.45 -15.55
C HIS A 76 0.07 -9.25 -15.17
N PRO A 77 0.90 -9.70 -16.14
CA PRO A 77 2.13 -10.45 -15.86
C PRO A 77 3.06 -9.76 -14.86
N TYR A 78 3.14 -8.44 -14.85
CA TYR A 78 3.96 -7.66 -13.91
C TYR A 78 3.51 -7.77 -12.45
N TYR A 79 2.23 -8.08 -12.18
CA TYR A 79 1.76 -8.42 -10.86
C TYR A 79 2.43 -9.70 -10.34
N TYR A 80 2.48 -10.73 -11.18
CA TYR A 80 3.13 -12.01 -10.86
C TYR A 80 4.65 -11.93 -10.87
N ALA A 81 5.22 -10.95 -11.56
CA ALA A 81 6.65 -10.62 -11.49
C ALA A 81 7.02 -9.79 -10.24
N GLY A 82 6.04 -9.35 -9.46
CA GLY A 82 6.26 -8.55 -8.26
C GLY A 82 6.80 -7.15 -8.55
N LEU A 83 6.45 -6.56 -9.71
CA LEU A 83 6.85 -5.19 -10.06
C LEU A 83 6.01 -4.13 -9.36
N TYR A 84 4.84 -4.48 -8.86
CA TYR A 84 3.97 -3.62 -8.06
C TYR A 84 3.12 -4.41 -7.08
N TYR A 85 2.72 -3.75 -6.02
CA TYR A 85 1.76 -4.22 -5.02
C TYR A 85 0.42 -3.51 -5.22
N LEU A 86 -0.68 -4.24 -5.27
CA LEU A 86 -2.02 -3.65 -5.25
C LEU A 86 -2.35 -3.26 -3.82
N GLN A 87 -2.52 -1.97 -3.59
CA GLN A 87 -2.74 -1.42 -2.26
C GLN A 87 -3.69 -0.23 -2.34
N GLU A 88 -4.61 -0.17 -1.41
CA GLU A 88 -5.44 1.01 -1.23
C GLU A 88 -4.54 2.21 -0.86
N PRO A 89 -4.74 3.38 -1.49
CA PRO A 89 -3.81 4.51 -1.35
C PRO A 89 -3.59 4.97 0.09
N SER A 90 -4.61 5.02 0.96
CA SER A 90 -4.42 5.43 2.35
C SER A 90 -3.55 4.43 3.14
N ALA A 91 -3.65 3.13 2.82
CA ALA A 91 -2.85 2.09 3.44
C ALA A 91 -1.35 2.17 3.09
N MET A 92 -0.96 2.98 2.11
CA MET A 92 0.44 3.26 1.79
C MET A 92 1.08 4.24 2.78
N ALA A 93 0.30 5.11 3.42
CA ALA A 93 0.78 6.20 4.25
C ALA A 93 1.71 5.76 5.41
N PRO A 94 1.40 4.72 6.21
CA PRO A 94 2.25 4.36 7.34
C PRO A 94 3.69 4.03 6.94
N ALA A 95 3.88 3.24 5.88
CA ALA A 95 5.21 2.93 5.38
C ALA A 95 5.86 4.14 4.67
N ALA A 96 5.06 5.02 4.06
CA ALA A 96 5.57 6.20 3.37
C ALA A 96 6.19 7.23 4.31
N VAL A 97 5.58 7.43 5.49
CA VAL A 97 6.02 8.46 6.46
C VAL A 97 7.12 7.97 7.40
N LEU A 98 7.31 6.66 7.56
CA LEU A 98 8.35 6.12 8.40
C LEU A 98 9.74 6.39 7.76
N PRO A 99 10.69 7.04 8.47
CA PRO A 99 11.99 7.41 7.91
C PRO A 99 12.98 6.22 7.95
N VAL A 100 12.71 5.21 7.11
CA VAL A 100 13.59 4.03 7.00
C VAL A 100 14.73 4.30 6.02
N CYS A 101 15.95 4.00 6.46
CA CYS A 101 17.18 4.07 5.68
C CYS A 101 17.81 2.68 5.52
N THR A 102 18.70 2.54 4.54
CA THR A 102 19.54 1.34 4.35
C THR A 102 20.32 1.03 5.62
N GLY A 103 20.31 -0.22 6.06
CA GLY A 103 20.99 -0.68 7.28
C GLY A 103 20.16 -0.60 8.58
N ASP A 104 18.97 -0.01 8.55
CA ASP A 104 18.09 0.10 9.72
C ASP A 104 17.56 -1.27 10.19
N LYS A 105 17.12 -1.30 11.45
CA LYS A 105 16.37 -2.43 12.03
C LYS A 105 14.90 -2.01 12.18
N VAL A 106 14.03 -2.66 11.44
CA VAL A 106 12.62 -2.31 11.32
C VAL A 106 11.75 -3.46 11.84
N LEU A 107 10.73 -3.13 12.62
CA LEU A 107 9.72 -4.05 13.13
C LEU A 107 8.34 -3.69 12.59
N ASP A 108 7.71 -4.60 11.84
CA ASP A 108 6.30 -4.52 11.42
C ASP A 108 5.49 -5.55 12.23
N LEU A 109 4.77 -5.06 13.25
CA LEU A 109 4.03 -5.90 14.19
C LEU A 109 2.73 -6.49 13.62
N CYS A 110 2.15 -5.86 12.58
CA CYS A 110 0.89 -6.23 11.96
C CYS A 110 1.07 -6.32 10.44
N ALA A 111 2.01 -7.18 10.03
CA ALA A 111 2.62 -7.15 8.72
C ALA A 111 1.76 -7.70 7.58
N ALA A 112 1.00 -8.78 7.84
CA ALA A 112 0.27 -9.46 6.79
C ALA A 112 -0.89 -8.63 6.20
N PRO A 113 -1.08 -8.71 4.89
CA PRO A 113 -0.46 -9.60 3.91
C PRO A 113 0.88 -9.12 3.33
N GLY A 114 1.48 -8.03 3.81
CA GLY A 114 2.81 -7.59 3.42
C GLY A 114 2.89 -6.22 2.72
N GLY A 115 1.79 -5.48 2.62
CA GLY A 115 1.76 -4.19 1.93
C GLY A 115 2.71 -3.14 2.53
N LYS A 116 2.90 -3.13 3.86
CA LYS A 116 3.88 -2.27 4.52
C LYS A 116 5.26 -2.90 4.52
N SER A 117 5.37 -4.17 4.90
CA SER A 117 6.64 -4.89 4.97
C SER A 117 7.40 -4.90 3.63
N THR A 118 6.73 -5.09 2.51
CA THR A 118 7.37 -5.05 1.18
C THR A 118 7.93 -3.67 0.81
N GLU A 119 7.30 -2.59 1.27
CA GLU A 119 7.84 -1.24 1.10
C GLU A 119 9.04 -0.99 2.00
N LEU A 120 8.92 -1.36 3.28
CA LEU A 120 9.99 -1.19 4.25
C LEU A 120 11.23 -2.01 3.86
N GLY A 121 11.01 -3.26 3.43
CA GLY A 121 12.09 -4.12 2.92
C GLY A 121 12.78 -3.57 1.67
N ALA A 122 12.00 -3.01 0.73
CA ALA A 122 12.58 -2.38 -0.46
C ALA A 122 13.49 -1.19 -0.10
N ARG A 123 13.15 -0.40 0.93
CA ARG A 123 13.98 0.72 1.40
C ARG A 123 15.25 0.30 2.11
N LEU A 124 15.27 -0.88 2.71
CA LEU A 124 16.47 -1.44 3.33
C LEU A 124 17.53 -1.84 2.29
N GLN A 125 17.15 -2.04 1.03
CA GLN A 125 18.07 -2.34 -0.09
C GLN A 125 18.97 -3.56 0.16
N GLY A 126 18.45 -4.57 0.87
CA GLY A 126 19.20 -5.78 1.21
C GLY A 126 20.13 -5.65 2.41
N GLU A 127 20.18 -4.50 3.06
CA GLU A 127 20.99 -4.26 4.26
C GLU A 127 20.09 -3.97 5.48
N GLY A 128 20.55 -4.35 6.68
CA GLY A 128 19.79 -4.15 7.92
C GLY A 128 18.95 -5.37 8.32
N LEU A 129 17.81 -5.13 8.96
CA LEU A 129 16.91 -6.18 9.44
C LEU A 129 15.46 -5.76 9.36
N LEU A 130 14.62 -6.55 8.70
CA LEU A 130 13.17 -6.44 8.77
C LEU A 130 12.58 -7.62 9.54
N VAL A 131 11.96 -7.35 10.66
CA VAL A 131 11.16 -8.34 11.41
C VAL A 131 9.69 -8.08 11.12
N SER A 132 9.03 -9.02 10.47
CA SER A 132 7.60 -8.93 10.12
C SER A 132 6.81 -9.97 10.87
N ASN A 133 5.85 -9.53 11.69
CA ASN A 133 5.01 -10.37 12.53
C ASN A 133 3.54 -10.27 12.14
N ASP A 134 2.80 -11.35 12.29
CA ASP A 134 1.34 -11.33 12.27
C ASP A 134 0.81 -12.43 13.20
N ILE A 135 -0.27 -12.13 13.93
CA ILE A 135 -0.88 -13.08 14.87
C ILE A 135 -1.49 -14.30 14.16
N SER A 136 -1.85 -14.16 12.89
CA SER A 136 -2.50 -15.22 12.11
C SER A 136 -1.50 -15.98 11.26
N ASN A 137 -1.31 -17.27 11.55
CA ASN A 137 -0.44 -18.16 10.77
C ASN A 137 -0.85 -18.26 9.28
N SER A 138 -2.14 -18.22 8.98
CA SER A 138 -2.62 -18.25 7.59
C SER A 138 -2.27 -16.96 6.85
N ARG A 139 -2.38 -15.82 7.50
CA ARG A 139 -1.99 -14.53 6.96
C ARG A 139 -0.46 -14.39 6.83
N ALA A 140 0.30 -14.95 7.77
CA ALA A 140 1.76 -14.98 7.71
C ALA A 140 2.29 -15.75 6.48
N LYS A 141 1.60 -16.79 6.02
CA LYS A 141 1.93 -17.47 4.75
C LYS A 141 1.77 -16.54 3.53
N ALA A 142 0.73 -15.71 3.52
CA ALA A 142 0.54 -14.73 2.45
C ALA A 142 1.61 -13.63 2.50
N LEU A 143 2.00 -13.19 3.70
CA LEU A 143 3.10 -12.27 3.93
C LEU A 143 4.41 -12.81 3.34
N LEU A 144 4.80 -14.05 3.71
CA LEU A 144 6.02 -14.69 3.21
C LEU A 144 6.03 -14.74 1.68
N LYS A 145 4.94 -15.23 1.07
CA LYS A 145 4.80 -15.26 -0.39
C LYS A 145 4.99 -13.89 -1.04
N ASN A 146 4.47 -12.83 -0.42
CA ASN A 146 4.60 -11.48 -0.96
C ASN A 146 6.03 -10.94 -0.80
N LEU A 147 6.72 -11.21 0.31
CA LEU A 147 8.12 -10.85 0.48
C LEU A 147 9.01 -11.55 -0.57
N GLU A 148 8.84 -12.85 -0.77
CA GLU A 148 9.53 -13.63 -1.79
C GLU A 148 9.26 -13.07 -3.20
N LEU A 149 7.97 -12.83 -3.54
CA LEU A 149 7.56 -12.28 -4.84
C LEU A 149 8.22 -10.91 -5.10
N PHE A 150 8.37 -10.10 -4.05
CA PHE A 150 8.96 -8.77 -4.15
C PHE A 150 10.49 -8.79 -4.16
N GLY A 151 11.12 -9.96 -3.90
CA GLY A 151 12.57 -10.08 -3.83
C GLY A 151 13.16 -9.43 -2.58
N ILE A 152 12.41 -9.39 -1.50
CA ILE A 152 12.90 -8.94 -0.19
C ILE A 152 13.59 -10.16 0.47
N PRO A 153 14.91 -10.09 0.77
CA PRO A 153 15.68 -11.19 1.33
C PRO A 153 15.33 -11.52 2.77
#